data_3ca9d3a81601b08c7836ab15cb7e1955
#
_entry.id   3ca9d3a81601b08c7836ab15cb7e1955
#
_cell.length_a   1.000
_cell.length_b   1.000
_cell.length_c   1.000
_cell.angle_alpha   90.00
_cell.angle_beta   90.00
_cell.angle_gamma   90.00
#
_symmetry.space_group_name_H-M   'P 1'
#
loop_
_entity.id
_entity.type
_entity.pdbx_description
1 polymer ?
#
loop_
_entity_poly.entity_id
_entity_poly.type
_entity_poly.pdbx_seq_one_letter_code
_entity_poly.pdbx_strand_id
1 'polypeptide(L)'
;MSSQPPEALRNHLGHRPEGIRLLAQLSNAAFLQKMQEQAKAELATLITKRIRVLTPHDDVWPAGLEALPEHQRPFLLFAYGNLELLAQPTVALLARPPISDAAYDRAQDLTLHLIEAGCVPVTGALSGFDVALQKLCHNAPRPHPAIMVAHTGLSQLLPPMRPVAAATLRAGGLLLSPFLMELRPSDRRDRQRALVQAALAQAAVFVEPRDETPEHMALDWAVQAHRPVFGISTRTMPEVHPIRESVDFEWVVEAARRTSPAE
;
A
#
# COMPACT_ATOMS: atom_id res chain seq x y z
N MET A 1 -37.57 -11.66 -2.31
CA MET A 1 -36.94 -10.35 -2.08
C MET A 1 -36.43 -9.83 -3.41
N SER A 2 -36.82 -8.61 -3.79
CA SER A 2 -36.50 -8.02 -5.11
C SER A 2 -35.00 -7.88 -5.29
N SER A 3 -34.47 -8.47 -6.34
CA SER A 3 -33.04 -8.42 -6.75
C SER A 3 -32.66 -7.10 -7.44
N GLN A 4 -33.39 -6.02 -7.19
CA GLN A 4 -33.07 -4.73 -7.82
C GLN A 4 -31.91 -4.02 -7.08
N PRO A 5 -30.92 -3.51 -7.84
CA PRO A 5 -29.85 -2.70 -7.26
C PRO A 5 -30.39 -1.47 -6.52
N PRO A 6 -29.72 -1.02 -5.43
CA PRO A 6 -30.09 0.19 -4.73
C PRO A 6 -30.22 1.39 -5.68
N GLU A 7 -31.19 2.28 -5.42
CA GLU A 7 -31.50 3.44 -6.25
C GLU A 7 -30.25 4.33 -6.49
N ALA A 8 -29.45 4.54 -5.43
CA ALA A 8 -28.18 5.26 -5.52
C ALA A 8 -27.23 4.67 -6.58
N LEU A 9 -27.16 3.34 -6.68
CA LEU A 9 -26.32 2.66 -7.66
C LEU A 9 -26.84 2.85 -9.09
N ARG A 10 -28.16 2.83 -9.25
CA ARG A 10 -28.83 3.11 -10.54
C ARG A 10 -28.56 4.55 -10.99
N ASN A 11 -28.66 5.51 -10.11
CA ASN A 11 -28.42 6.91 -10.41
C ASN A 11 -26.96 7.18 -10.76
N HIS A 12 -26.02 6.49 -10.12
CA HIS A 12 -24.58 6.66 -10.41
C HIS A 12 -24.15 5.97 -11.70
N LEU A 13 -24.65 4.79 -12.00
CA LEU A 13 -24.21 3.95 -13.12
C LEU A 13 -25.09 4.08 -14.38
N GLY A 14 -26.35 4.51 -14.23
CA GLY A 14 -27.37 4.50 -15.30
C GLY A 14 -27.08 5.39 -16.50
N HIS A 15 -26.10 6.29 -16.40
CA HIS A 15 -25.74 7.23 -17.48
C HIS A 15 -24.59 6.73 -18.37
N ARG A 16 -23.99 5.59 -18.07
CA ARG A 16 -22.86 5.04 -18.83
C ARG A 16 -23.22 3.68 -19.41
N PRO A 17 -22.87 3.38 -20.68
CA PRO A 17 -23.20 2.09 -21.31
C PRO A 17 -22.70 0.87 -20.49
N GLU A 18 -21.52 0.97 -19.91
CA GLU A 18 -20.94 -0.06 -19.04
C GLU A 18 -21.69 -0.19 -17.71
N GLY A 19 -22.14 0.95 -17.16
CA GLY A 19 -22.97 0.99 -15.96
C GLY A 19 -24.33 0.35 -16.15
N ILE A 20 -24.98 0.58 -17.30
CA ILE A 20 -26.25 -0.05 -17.68
C ILE A 20 -26.10 -1.58 -17.76
N ARG A 21 -25.00 -2.06 -18.38
CA ARG A 21 -24.69 -3.50 -18.43
C ARG A 21 -24.49 -4.09 -17.04
N LEU A 22 -23.74 -3.40 -16.19
CA LEU A 22 -23.51 -3.82 -14.81
C LEU A 22 -24.83 -3.87 -14.02
N LEU A 23 -25.68 -2.85 -14.14
CA LEU A 23 -27.00 -2.84 -13.50
C LEU A 23 -27.88 -4.01 -13.97
N ALA A 24 -27.86 -4.34 -15.25
CA ALA A 24 -28.58 -5.49 -15.79
C ALA A 24 -28.05 -6.82 -15.19
N GLN A 25 -26.75 -6.96 -15.05
CA GLN A 25 -26.13 -8.12 -14.40
C GLN A 25 -26.48 -8.20 -12.92
N LEU A 26 -26.42 -7.08 -12.18
CA LEU A 26 -26.80 -7.02 -10.78
C LEU A 26 -28.30 -7.23 -10.52
N SER A 27 -29.14 -7.04 -11.53
CA SER A 27 -30.57 -7.37 -11.47
C SER A 27 -30.88 -8.84 -11.79
N ASN A 28 -29.92 -9.61 -12.26
CA ASN A 28 -30.05 -11.01 -12.62
C ASN A 28 -29.74 -11.91 -11.42
N ALA A 29 -30.78 -12.50 -10.81
CA ALA A 29 -30.63 -13.35 -9.63
C ALA A 29 -29.70 -14.56 -9.86
N ALA A 30 -29.76 -15.20 -11.03
CA ALA A 30 -28.90 -16.34 -11.36
C ALA A 30 -27.43 -15.91 -11.50
N PHE A 31 -27.17 -14.73 -12.06
CA PHE A 31 -25.83 -14.16 -12.12
C PHE A 31 -25.29 -13.86 -10.73
N LEU A 32 -26.08 -13.22 -9.86
CA LEU A 32 -25.68 -12.92 -8.50
C LEU A 32 -25.39 -14.20 -7.69
N GLN A 33 -26.23 -15.21 -7.80
CA GLN A 33 -26.00 -16.50 -7.14
C GLN A 33 -24.69 -17.12 -7.58
N LYS A 34 -24.43 -17.16 -8.90
CA LYS A 34 -23.18 -17.67 -9.45
C LYS A 34 -21.97 -16.91 -8.91
N MET A 35 -22.03 -15.57 -8.87
CA MET A 35 -20.97 -14.74 -8.33
C MET A 35 -20.74 -14.97 -6.84
N GLN A 36 -21.80 -15.14 -6.07
CA GLN A 36 -21.70 -15.49 -4.65
C GLN A 36 -21.04 -16.84 -4.41
N GLU A 37 -21.41 -17.85 -5.20
CA GLU A 37 -20.78 -19.17 -5.11
C GLU A 37 -19.29 -19.12 -5.47
N GLN A 38 -18.92 -18.38 -6.51
CA GLN A 38 -17.54 -18.17 -6.89
C GLN A 38 -16.76 -17.43 -5.79
N ALA A 39 -17.32 -16.35 -5.24
CA ALA A 39 -16.69 -15.60 -4.16
C ALA A 39 -16.48 -16.45 -2.89
N LYS A 40 -17.47 -17.30 -2.54
CA LYS A 40 -17.35 -18.23 -1.41
C LYS A 40 -16.22 -19.26 -1.64
N ALA A 41 -16.12 -19.81 -2.83
CA ALA A 41 -15.08 -20.78 -3.19
C ALA A 41 -13.68 -20.12 -3.16
N GLU A 42 -13.58 -18.87 -3.66
CA GLU A 42 -12.35 -18.10 -3.60
C GLU A 42 -11.95 -17.79 -2.16
N LEU A 43 -12.87 -17.29 -1.33
CA LEU A 43 -12.64 -17.04 0.09
C LEU A 43 -12.17 -18.30 0.84
N ALA A 44 -12.78 -19.45 0.59
CA ALA A 44 -12.34 -20.71 1.18
C ALA A 44 -10.90 -21.07 0.78
N THR A 45 -10.52 -20.80 -0.47
CA THR A 45 -9.15 -20.98 -0.96
C THR A 45 -8.18 -20.02 -0.28
N LEU A 46 -8.56 -18.75 -0.12
CA LEU A 46 -7.75 -17.73 0.55
C LEU A 46 -7.50 -18.09 2.02
N ILE A 47 -8.55 -18.53 2.72
CA ILE A 47 -8.45 -18.97 4.12
C ILE A 47 -7.45 -20.15 4.23
N THR A 48 -7.54 -21.13 3.35
CA THR A 48 -6.60 -22.26 3.32
C THR A 48 -5.16 -21.81 3.10
N LYS A 49 -4.94 -20.77 2.30
CA LYS A 49 -3.64 -20.13 2.04
C LYS A 49 -3.24 -19.13 3.13
N ARG A 50 -4.03 -18.95 4.19
CA ARG A 50 -3.85 -17.96 5.25
C ARG A 50 -3.79 -16.51 4.74
N ILE A 51 -4.46 -16.23 3.62
CA ILE A 51 -4.61 -14.88 3.09
C ILE A 51 -5.92 -14.32 3.66
N ARG A 52 -5.83 -13.19 4.35
CA ARG A 52 -6.99 -12.45 4.86
C ARG A 52 -7.48 -11.46 3.82
N VAL A 53 -8.80 -11.29 3.74
CA VAL A 53 -9.43 -10.19 3.00
C VAL A 53 -9.93 -9.20 4.04
N LEU A 54 -9.40 -7.98 3.99
CA LEU A 54 -9.80 -6.89 4.85
C LEU A 54 -10.73 -5.95 4.09
N THR A 55 -11.70 -5.41 4.79
CA THR A 55 -12.67 -4.44 4.31
C THR A 55 -12.69 -3.21 5.22
N PRO A 56 -13.28 -2.07 4.82
CA PRO A 56 -13.43 -0.89 5.67
C PRO A 56 -14.21 -1.12 6.99
N HIS A 57 -14.84 -2.29 7.15
CA HIS A 57 -15.57 -2.65 8.37
C HIS A 57 -14.74 -3.49 9.36
N ASP A 58 -13.51 -3.86 8.98
CA ASP A 58 -12.62 -4.61 9.88
C ASP A 58 -11.86 -3.65 10.80
N ASP A 59 -11.74 -3.96 12.09
CA ASP A 59 -11.06 -3.13 13.10
C ASP A 59 -9.58 -2.89 12.75
N VAL A 60 -8.97 -3.80 12.00
CA VAL A 60 -7.58 -3.69 11.54
C VAL A 60 -7.44 -2.94 10.20
N TRP A 61 -8.53 -2.36 9.68
CA TRP A 61 -8.47 -1.57 8.47
C TRP A 61 -7.66 -0.30 8.68
N PRO A 62 -6.65 0.00 7.82
CA PRO A 62 -5.82 1.18 7.99
C PRO A 62 -6.62 2.47 7.79
N ALA A 63 -6.81 3.23 8.88
CA ALA A 63 -7.61 4.47 8.86
C ALA A 63 -7.10 5.50 7.84
N GLY A 64 -5.81 5.53 7.54
CA GLY A 64 -5.24 6.43 6.53
C GLY A 64 -5.78 6.22 5.12
N LEU A 65 -6.32 5.04 4.80
CA LEU A 65 -6.96 4.78 3.51
C LEU A 65 -8.28 5.55 3.33
N GLU A 66 -8.94 5.94 4.42
CA GLU A 66 -10.17 6.73 4.38
C GLU A 66 -9.92 8.18 3.90
N ALA A 67 -8.68 8.67 4.01
CA ALA A 67 -8.29 9.97 3.49
C ALA A 67 -8.10 9.97 1.95
N LEU A 68 -8.04 8.80 1.31
CA LEU A 68 -7.97 8.72 -0.14
C LEU A 68 -9.27 9.19 -0.80
N PRO A 69 -9.20 9.83 -1.98
CA PRO A 69 -10.40 10.15 -2.76
C PRO A 69 -11.24 8.87 -2.99
N GLU A 70 -12.55 8.99 -2.92
CA GLU A 70 -13.47 7.84 -2.97
C GLU A 70 -13.20 6.89 -4.15
N HIS A 71 -12.92 7.46 -5.34
CA HIS A 71 -12.65 6.67 -6.56
C HIS A 71 -11.26 5.99 -6.59
N GLN A 72 -10.38 6.31 -5.62
CA GLN A 72 -9.03 5.73 -5.47
C GLN A 72 -8.93 4.85 -4.23
N ARG A 73 -9.93 4.90 -3.37
CA ARG A 73 -10.01 4.13 -2.14
C ARG A 73 -10.19 2.65 -2.46
N PRO A 74 -9.38 1.74 -1.92
CA PRO A 74 -9.59 0.31 -2.13
C PRO A 74 -10.84 -0.16 -1.39
N PHE A 75 -11.65 -1.02 -2.02
CA PHE A 75 -12.81 -1.65 -1.38
C PHE A 75 -12.40 -2.80 -0.46
N LEU A 76 -11.22 -3.37 -0.68
CA LEU A 76 -10.69 -4.48 0.08
C LEU A 76 -9.16 -4.52 -0.05
N LEU A 77 -8.52 -5.18 0.92
CA LEU A 77 -7.10 -5.51 0.88
C LEU A 77 -6.94 -7.02 1.08
N PHE A 78 -6.14 -7.64 0.23
CA PHE A 78 -5.62 -8.97 0.46
C PHE A 78 -4.36 -8.86 1.30
N ALA A 79 -4.34 -9.55 2.44
CA ALA A 79 -3.28 -9.46 3.43
C ALA A 79 -2.72 -10.85 3.73
N TYR A 80 -1.42 -11.01 3.64
CA TYR A 80 -0.72 -12.24 3.96
C TYR A 80 0.47 -11.97 4.89
N GLY A 81 0.41 -12.48 6.11
CA GLY A 81 1.41 -12.26 7.15
C GLY A 81 0.84 -11.64 8.42
N ASN A 82 1.65 -10.86 9.11
CA ASN A 82 1.33 -10.28 10.43
C ASN A 82 0.54 -8.97 10.30
N LEU A 83 -0.75 -9.00 10.64
CA LEU A 83 -1.63 -7.82 10.60
C LEU A 83 -1.38 -6.82 11.72
N GLU A 84 -0.77 -7.23 12.84
CA GLU A 84 -0.48 -6.33 13.96
C GLU A 84 0.47 -5.19 13.57
N LEU A 85 1.21 -5.36 12.46
CA LEU A 85 2.07 -4.32 11.91
C LEU A 85 1.31 -3.08 11.44
N LEU A 86 0.03 -3.22 11.12
CA LEU A 86 -0.82 -2.08 10.71
C LEU A 86 -1.13 -1.12 11.86
N ALA A 87 -0.99 -1.57 13.11
CA ALA A 87 -1.16 -0.76 14.31
C ALA A 87 0.18 -0.17 14.83
N GLN A 88 1.32 -0.58 14.26
CA GLN A 88 2.64 -0.09 14.66
C GLN A 88 2.97 1.24 13.98
N PRO A 89 3.93 2.03 14.50
CA PRO A 89 4.46 3.18 13.78
C PRO A 89 5.06 2.76 12.44
N THR A 90 4.44 3.17 11.33
CA THR A 90 4.86 2.78 9.98
C THR A 90 5.36 3.98 9.18
N VAL A 91 6.38 3.77 8.37
CA VAL A 91 6.96 4.78 7.47
C VAL A 91 6.99 4.23 6.04
N ALA A 92 6.30 4.89 5.13
CA ALA A 92 6.36 4.55 3.71
C ALA A 92 7.60 5.15 3.06
N LEU A 93 8.32 4.32 2.31
CA LEU A 93 9.50 4.73 1.53
C LEU A 93 9.18 4.53 0.05
N LEU A 94 9.07 5.64 -0.70
CA LEU A 94 8.66 5.64 -2.10
C LEU A 94 9.76 6.21 -2.99
N ALA A 95 10.19 5.41 -3.95
CA ALA A 95 11.11 5.85 -5.00
C ALA A 95 10.83 5.14 -6.31
N ARG A 96 11.18 5.81 -7.40
CA ARG A 96 11.18 5.22 -8.73
C ARG A 96 12.53 5.47 -9.40
N PRO A 97 13.33 4.44 -9.59
CA PRO A 97 14.61 4.56 -10.31
C PRO A 97 14.42 5.17 -11.72
N PRO A 98 15.45 5.89 -12.25
CA PRO A 98 16.73 6.12 -11.60
C PRO A 98 16.66 7.17 -10.48
N ILE A 99 17.43 6.95 -9.42
CA ILE A 99 17.70 7.88 -8.33
C ILE A 99 19.23 7.98 -8.17
N SER A 100 19.72 9.06 -7.56
CA SER A 100 21.14 9.24 -7.33
C SER A 100 21.65 8.26 -6.25
N ASP A 101 22.95 7.89 -6.33
CA ASP A 101 23.59 7.04 -5.34
C ASP A 101 23.47 7.65 -3.93
N ALA A 102 23.70 8.97 -3.82
CA ALA A 102 23.59 9.68 -2.54
C ALA A 102 22.17 9.62 -1.93
N ALA A 103 21.14 9.72 -2.76
CA ALA A 103 19.76 9.59 -2.30
C ALA A 103 19.42 8.14 -1.94
N TYR A 104 19.99 7.19 -2.68
CA TYR A 104 19.85 5.77 -2.41
C TYR A 104 20.49 5.39 -1.08
N ASP A 105 21.74 5.80 -0.84
CA ASP A 105 22.46 5.53 0.41
C ASP A 105 21.74 6.15 1.60
N ARG A 106 21.28 7.40 1.47
CA ARG A 106 20.51 8.06 2.53
C ARG A 106 19.19 7.37 2.86
N ALA A 107 18.51 6.83 1.86
CA ALA A 107 17.29 6.05 2.09
C ALA A 107 17.59 4.72 2.80
N GLN A 108 18.75 4.11 2.55
CA GLN A 108 19.19 2.93 3.27
C GLN A 108 19.53 3.27 4.72
N ASP A 109 20.29 4.34 4.97
CA ASP A 109 20.62 4.79 6.33
C ASP A 109 19.36 5.12 7.13
N LEU A 110 18.40 5.82 6.53
CA LEU A 110 17.09 6.06 7.15
C LEU A 110 16.39 4.74 7.46
N THR A 111 16.41 3.77 6.55
CA THR A 111 15.75 2.48 6.79
C THR A 111 16.37 1.75 7.98
N LEU A 112 17.69 1.77 8.12
CA LEU A 112 18.38 1.20 9.28
C LEU A 112 18.00 1.93 10.58
N HIS A 113 17.93 3.25 10.54
CA HIS A 113 17.49 4.06 11.68
C HIS A 113 16.04 3.75 12.08
N LEU A 114 15.13 3.58 11.11
CA LEU A 114 13.74 3.19 11.36
C LEU A 114 13.66 1.81 12.04
N ILE A 115 14.47 0.85 11.60
CA ILE A 115 14.58 -0.48 12.21
C ILE A 115 15.04 -0.37 13.68
N GLU A 116 16.08 0.40 13.94
CA GLU A 116 16.61 0.63 15.30
C GLU A 116 15.58 1.33 16.20
N ALA A 117 14.81 2.26 15.64
CA ALA A 117 13.74 2.95 16.34
C ALA A 117 12.47 2.11 16.53
N GLY A 118 12.40 0.88 15.97
CA GLY A 118 11.22 0.02 16.05
C GLY A 118 10.05 0.46 15.18
N CYS A 119 10.30 1.33 14.18
CA CYS A 119 9.31 1.67 13.16
C CYS A 119 9.27 0.61 12.06
N VAL A 120 8.10 0.37 11.49
CA VAL A 120 7.89 -0.63 10.43
C VAL A 120 8.02 0.05 9.06
N PRO A 121 9.05 -0.29 8.25
CA PRO A 121 9.16 0.21 6.89
C PRO A 121 8.05 -0.35 5.98
N VAL A 122 7.44 0.53 5.17
CA VAL A 122 6.44 0.16 4.16
C VAL A 122 7.03 0.45 2.78
N THR A 123 7.26 -0.59 1.98
CA THR A 123 7.82 -0.47 0.63
C THR A 123 6.82 -0.93 -0.42
N GLY A 124 7.11 -0.63 -1.67
CA GLY A 124 6.45 -1.27 -2.81
C GLY A 124 6.95 -2.69 -3.05
N ALA A 125 6.50 -3.26 -4.17
CA ALA A 125 6.96 -4.57 -4.65
C ALA A 125 7.32 -4.49 -6.15
N LEU A 126 8.11 -3.48 -6.54
CA LEU A 126 8.35 -3.13 -7.94
C LEU A 126 9.80 -3.23 -8.38
N SER A 127 10.66 -2.53 -7.66
CA SER A 127 11.97 -2.12 -8.16
C SER A 127 13.12 -2.65 -7.31
N GLY A 128 14.34 -2.49 -7.82
CA GLY A 128 15.55 -2.77 -7.08
C GLY A 128 15.66 -1.97 -5.79
N PHE A 129 15.10 -0.75 -5.74
CA PHE A 129 15.01 0.05 -4.53
C PHE A 129 14.21 -0.67 -3.44
N ASP A 130 12.98 -1.10 -3.73
CA ASP A 130 12.14 -1.85 -2.77
C ASP A 130 12.85 -3.13 -2.29
N VAL A 131 13.48 -3.86 -3.21
CA VAL A 131 14.25 -5.07 -2.90
C VAL A 131 15.40 -4.78 -1.92
N ALA A 132 16.12 -3.68 -2.13
CA ALA A 132 17.24 -3.32 -1.28
C ALA A 132 16.80 -2.97 0.14
N LEU A 133 15.76 -2.14 0.29
CA LEU A 133 15.23 -1.78 1.61
C LEU A 133 14.67 -3.00 2.35
N GLN A 134 13.95 -3.88 1.66
CA GLN A 134 13.48 -5.14 2.24
C GLN A 134 14.65 -6.02 2.69
N LYS A 135 15.74 -6.08 1.93
CA LYS A 135 16.93 -6.84 2.34
C LYS A 135 17.60 -6.28 3.59
N LEU A 136 17.60 -4.96 3.79
CA LEU A 136 18.08 -4.37 5.06
C LEU A 136 17.27 -4.89 6.24
N CYS A 137 15.95 -4.94 6.11
CA CYS A 137 15.08 -5.49 7.17
C CYS A 137 15.39 -6.97 7.44
N HIS A 138 15.54 -7.79 6.38
CA HIS A 138 15.76 -9.23 6.53
C HIS A 138 17.16 -9.59 7.05
N ASN A 139 18.18 -8.81 6.67
CA ASN A 139 19.59 -9.08 6.97
C ASN A 139 20.06 -8.36 8.24
N ALA A 140 19.19 -7.61 8.91
CA ALA A 140 19.51 -7.03 10.20
C ALA A 140 19.94 -8.15 11.20
N PRO A 141 20.80 -7.88 12.17
CA PRO A 141 21.21 -8.86 13.19
C PRO A 141 20.03 -9.55 13.87
N ARG A 142 18.93 -8.83 14.01
CA ARG A 142 17.60 -9.37 14.32
C ARG A 142 16.68 -9.02 13.17
N PRO A 143 16.20 -10.00 12.38
CA PRO A 143 15.28 -9.73 11.28
C PRO A 143 14.12 -8.85 11.75
N HIS A 144 13.93 -7.73 11.05
CA HIS A 144 12.89 -6.75 11.37
C HIS A 144 11.72 -6.91 10.42
N PRO A 145 10.47 -6.94 10.92
CA PRO A 145 9.31 -7.02 10.05
C PRO A 145 9.15 -5.76 9.22
N ALA A 146 8.65 -5.92 8.00
CA ALA A 146 8.32 -4.82 7.10
C ALA A 146 7.00 -5.12 6.38
N ILE A 147 6.37 -4.08 5.83
CA ILE A 147 5.18 -4.21 5.00
C ILE A 147 5.57 -4.03 3.53
N MET A 148 5.07 -4.89 2.66
CA MET A 148 5.25 -4.80 1.23
C MET A 148 3.89 -4.63 0.54
N VAL A 149 3.72 -3.56 -0.24
CA VAL A 149 2.48 -3.25 -0.98
C VAL A 149 2.66 -3.61 -2.46
N ALA A 150 1.92 -4.61 -2.94
CA ALA A 150 2.00 -5.07 -4.31
C ALA A 150 1.16 -4.23 -5.27
N HIS A 151 1.64 -4.06 -6.50
CA HIS A 151 0.91 -3.45 -7.62
C HIS A 151 0.17 -4.49 -8.49
N THR A 152 0.14 -5.73 -8.00
CA THR A 152 -0.51 -6.89 -8.62
C THR A 152 -1.32 -7.62 -7.58
N GLY A 153 -2.17 -8.54 -7.98
CA GLY A 153 -2.68 -9.56 -7.06
C GLY A 153 -1.53 -10.37 -6.46
N LEU A 154 -1.68 -10.85 -5.23
CA LEU A 154 -0.60 -11.55 -4.51
C LEU A 154 -0.14 -12.86 -5.21
N SER A 155 -0.99 -13.48 -6.04
CA SER A 155 -0.59 -14.64 -6.87
C SER A 155 0.22 -14.25 -8.11
N GLN A 156 0.22 -12.97 -8.48
CA GLN A 156 0.87 -12.43 -9.69
C GLN A 156 2.12 -11.59 -9.37
N LEU A 157 2.72 -11.78 -8.20
CA LEU A 157 3.99 -11.13 -7.88
C LEU A 157 5.05 -11.42 -8.94
N LEU A 158 5.74 -10.38 -9.36
CA LEU A 158 6.83 -10.50 -10.33
C LEU A 158 7.90 -11.50 -9.86
N PRO A 159 8.48 -12.32 -10.75
CA PRO A 159 9.43 -13.35 -10.36
C PRO A 159 10.56 -12.85 -9.44
N PRO A 160 11.19 -11.68 -9.67
CA PRO A 160 12.25 -11.18 -8.78
C PRO A 160 11.75 -10.83 -7.36
N MET A 161 10.45 -10.53 -7.21
CA MET A 161 9.86 -10.15 -5.92
C MET A 161 9.44 -11.34 -5.05
N ARG A 162 9.24 -12.51 -5.63
CA ARG A 162 8.78 -13.71 -4.90
C ARG A 162 9.74 -14.13 -3.77
N PRO A 163 11.06 -14.25 -3.98
CA PRO A 163 11.98 -14.57 -2.90
C PRO A 163 12.05 -13.48 -1.83
N VAL A 164 11.91 -12.20 -2.21
CA VAL A 164 11.87 -11.07 -1.27
C VAL A 164 10.61 -11.15 -0.42
N ALA A 165 9.44 -11.34 -1.03
CA ALA A 165 8.17 -11.52 -0.33
C ALA A 165 8.21 -12.71 0.66
N ALA A 166 8.80 -13.83 0.24
CA ALA A 166 8.97 -14.99 1.13
C ALA A 166 9.91 -14.68 2.32
N ALA A 167 10.95 -13.88 2.12
CA ALA A 167 11.84 -13.44 3.19
C ALA A 167 11.13 -12.45 4.14
N THR A 168 10.35 -11.51 3.60
CA THR A 168 9.50 -10.60 4.40
C THR A 168 8.58 -11.38 5.34
N LEU A 169 7.88 -12.37 4.83
CA LEU A 169 6.98 -13.21 5.64
C LEU A 169 7.73 -14.00 6.72
N ARG A 170 8.91 -14.56 6.39
CA ARG A 170 9.73 -15.26 7.42
C ARG A 170 10.25 -14.35 8.51
N ALA A 171 10.47 -13.07 8.21
CA ALA A 171 10.84 -12.05 9.18
C ALA A 171 9.64 -11.52 10.00
N GLY A 172 8.46 -12.12 9.87
CA GLY A 172 7.25 -11.68 10.56
C GLY A 172 6.56 -10.48 9.89
N GLY A 173 6.88 -10.19 8.64
CA GLY A 173 6.32 -9.08 7.87
C GLY A 173 4.95 -9.33 7.29
N LEU A 174 4.47 -8.40 6.49
CA LEU A 174 3.14 -8.38 5.89
C LEU A 174 3.21 -8.04 4.40
N LEU A 175 2.51 -8.83 3.60
CA LEU A 175 2.24 -8.52 2.19
C LEU A 175 0.81 -8.01 2.05
N LEU A 176 0.64 -6.90 1.36
CA LEU A 176 -0.66 -6.29 1.08
C LEU A 176 -0.87 -6.10 -0.42
N SER A 177 -2.10 -6.27 -0.86
CA SER A 177 -2.53 -5.91 -2.21
C SER A 177 -3.96 -5.42 -2.22
N PRO A 178 -4.25 -4.25 -2.84
CA PRO A 178 -5.61 -3.78 -3.07
C PRO A 178 -6.26 -4.42 -4.31
N PHE A 179 -5.66 -5.48 -4.87
CA PHE A 179 -6.06 -6.06 -6.15
C PHE A 179 -6.45 -7.53 -5.99
N LEU A 180 -7.46 -7.96 -6.76
CA LEU A 180 -7.84 -9.38 -6.84
C LEU A 180 -6.63 -10.25 -7.18
N MET A 181 -6.59 -11.45 -6.63
CA MET A 181 -5.42 -12.35 -6.60
C MET A 181 -4.74 -12.55 -7.96
N GLU A 182 -5.51 -12.64 -9.04
CA GLU A 182 -5.00 -12.94 -10.39
C GLU A 182 -4.73 -11.69 -11.25
N LEU A 183 -4.85 -10.48 -10.67
CA LEU A 183 -4.62 -9.26 -11.44
C LEU A 183 -3.13 -9.03 -11.70
N ARG A 184 -2.81 -8.88 -12.98
CA ARG A 184 -1.46 -8.62 -13.51
C ARG A 184 -1.07 -7.15 -13.34
N PRO A 185 0.22 -6.79 -13.47
CA PRO A 185 0.66 -5.39 -13.38
C PRO A 185 0.03 -4.52 -14.47
N SER A 186 -0.18 -3.23 -14.16
CA SER A 186 -0.52 -2.17 -15.10
C SER A 186 -0.21 -0.82 -14.49
N ASP A 187 -0.04 0.23 -15.32
CA ASP A 187 0.25 1.60 -14.85
C ASP A 187 -0.81 2.13 -13.90
N ARG A 188 -2.09 1.84 -14.16
CA ARG A 188 -3.19 2.23 -13.27
C ARG A 188 -3.05 1.60 -11.88
N ARG A 189 -2.66 0.33 -11.82
CA ARG A 189 -2.48 -0.39 -10.54
C ARG A 189 -1.25 0.10 -9.80
N ASP A 190 -0.21 0.47 -10.53
CA ASP A 190 0.98 1.05 -9.93
C ASP A 190 0.68 2.41 -9.28
N ARG A 191 -0.09 3.27 -9.93
CA ARG A 191 -0.58 4.53 -9.35
C ARG A 191 -1.38 4.28 -8.07
N GLN A 192 -2.33 3.34 -8.11
CA GLN A 192 -3.13 3.00 -6.94
C GLN A 192 -2.26 2.40 -5.81
N ARG A 193 -1.27 1.56 -6.14
CA ARG A 193 -0.31 1.02 -5.17
C ARG A 193 0.46 2.15 -4.46
N ALA A 194 0.99 3.13 -5.20
CA ALA A 194 1.73 4.24 -4.61
C ALA A 194 0.88 5.05 -3.61
N LEU A 195 -0.37 5.36 -3.98
CA LEU A 195 -1.33 6.02 -3.11
C LEU A 195 -1.64 5.18 -1.86
N VAL A 196 -1.94 3.89 -2.03
CA VAL A 196 -2.21 2.98 -0.92
C VAL A 196 -1.00 2.85 -0.01
N GLN A 197 0.21 2.75 -0.55
CA GLN A 197 1.46 2.68 0.21
C GLN A 197 1.65 3.93 1.07
N ALA A 198 1.47 5.12 0.50
CA ALA A 198 1.59 6.38 1.23
C ALA A 198 0.47 6.55 2.28
N ALA A 199 -0.75 6.10 1.97
CA ALA A 199 -1.90 6.24 2.85
C ALA A 199 -1.89 5.27 4.04
N LEU A 200 -1.29 4.07 3.87
CA LEU A 200 -1.15 3.09 4.94
C LEU A 200 -0.26 3.58 6.09
N ALA A 201 0.78 4.33 5.78
CA ALA A 201 1.80 4.72 6.73
C ALA A 201 1.44 6.02 7.48
N GLN A 202 1.93 6.17 8.69
CA GLN A 202 1.78 7.39 9.48
C GLN A 202 2.66 8.53 8.95
N ALA A 203 3.83 8.21 8.38
CA ALA A 203 4.68 9.17 7.69
C ALA A 203 5.14 8.61 6.34
N ALA A 204 5.39 9.46 5.37
CA ALA A 204 5.85 9.06 4.05
C ALA A 204 7.12 9.82 3.64
N VAL A 205 8.09 9.07 3.11
CA VAL A 205 9.36 9.58 2.61
C VAL A 205 9.44 9.34 1.11
N PHE A 206 9.61 10.42 0.36
CA PHE A 206 9.73 10.37 -1.09
C PHE A 206 11.18 10.66 -1.50
N VAL A 207 11.76 9.70 -2.25
CA VAL A 207 13.15 9.77 -2.67
C VAL A 207 13.23 10.19 -4.13
N GLU A 208 13.73 11.40 -4.37
CA GLU A 208 13.84 12.02 -5.70
C GLU A 208 12.59 11.80 -6.57
N PRO A 209 11.39 12.21 -6.08
CA PRO A 209 10.16 12.03 -6.83
C PRO A 209 10.22 12.86 -8.11
N ARG A 210 9.84 12.25 -9.23
CA ARG A 210 9.85 12.88 -10.55
C ARG A 210 8.43 13.09 -11.03
N ASP A 211 8.22 14.18 -11.71
CA ASP A 211 6.93 14.56 -12.30
C ASP A 211 6.33 13.39 -13.11
N GLU A 212 5.02 13.28 -13.13
CA GLU A 212 4.22 12.27 -13.83
C GLU A 212 4.41 10.80 -13.37
N THR A 213 5.21 10.57 -12.32
CA THR A 213 5.34 9.21 -11.75
C THR A 213 4.24 8.90 -10.75
N PRO A 214 3.91 7.62 -10.51
CA PRO A 214 3.02 7.21 -9.44
C PRO A 214 3.42 7.71 -8.05
N GLU A 215 4.72 7.78 -7.78
CA GLU A 215 5.28 8.28 -6.52
C GLU A 215 5.04 9.79 -6.37
N HIS A 216 5.16 10.57 -7.46
CA HIS A 216 4.86 11.99 -7.42
C HIS A 216 3.37 12.25 -7.19
N MET A 217 2.50 11.50 -7.84
CA MET A 217 1.06 11.58 -7.58
C MET A 217 0.69 11.25 -6.12
N ALA A 218 1.40 10.29 -5.52
CA ALA A 218 1.21 9.95 -4.11
C ALA A 218 1.74 11.05 -3.19
N LEU A 219 2.84 11.73 -3.57
CA LEU A 219 3.36 12.90 -2.88
C LEU A 219 2.34 14.05 -2.90
N ASP A 220 1.83 14.41 -4.08
CA ASP A 220 0.84 15.49 -4.22
C ASP A 220 -0.40 15.22 -3.36
N TRP A 221 -0.87 13.98 -3.38
CA TRP A 221 -1.98 13.58 -2.52
C TRP A 221 -1.63 13.72 -1.04
N ALA A 222 -0.46 13.25 -0.61
CA ALA A 222 -0.06 13.25 0.80
C ALA A 222 0.08 14.68 1.34
N VAL A 223 0.61 15.61 0.54
CA VAL A 223 0.70 17.04 0.83
C VAL A 223 -0.72 17.64 0.95
N GLN A 224 -1.60 17.42 -0.03
CA GLN A 224 -2.98 17.90 0.00
C GLN A 224 -3.79 17.35 1.18
N ALA A 225 -3.52 16.13 1.60
CA ALA A 225 -4.14 15.48 2.75
C ALA A 225 -3.48 15.84 4.09
N HIS A 226 -2.54 16.80 4.09
CA HIS A 226 -1.79 17.26 5.27
C HIS A 226 -1.14 16.12 6.06
N ARG A 227 -0.64 15.10 5.34
CA ARG A 227 0.08 13.98 5.95
C ARG A 227 1.52 14.41 6.29
N PRO A 228 2.17 13.79 7.29
CA PRO A 228 3.61 13.98 7.51
C PRO A 228 4.41 13.48 6.29
N VAL A 229 5.02 14.43 5.56
CA VAL A 229 5.72 14.15 4.31
C VAL A 229 7.16 14.64 4.40
N PHE A 230 8.08 13.76 4.04
CA PHE A 230 9.52 13.98 4.04
C PHE A 230 10.11 13.72 2.65
N GLY A 231 11.21 14.38 2.31
CA GLY A 231 11.86 14.25 1.02
C GLY A 231 13.36 14.06 1.10
N ILE A 232 13.87 13.02 0.48
CA ILE A 232 15.30 12.86 0.17
C ILE A 232 15.49 13.32 -1.28
N SER A 233 15.94 14.58 -1.45
CA SER A 233 16.13 15.17 -2.78
C SER A 233 17.03 16.40 -2.69
N THR A 234 17.78 16.68 -3.77
CA THR A 234 18.49 17.95 -3.94
C THR A 234 17.56 19.08 -4.35
N ARG A 235 16.37 18.75 -4.89
CA ARG A 235 15.34 19.70 -5.29
C ARG A 235 14.49 20.08 -4.07
N THR A 236 14.28 21.37 -3.88
CA THR A 236 13.35 21.86 -2.86
C THR A 236 11.92 21.59 -3.30
N MET A 237 11.14 20.96 -2.43
CA MET A 237 9.74 20.67 -2.66
C MET A 237 8.90 21.43 -1.63
N PRO A 238 7.92 22.26 -2.06
CA PRO A 238 7.03 22.96 -1.13
C PRO A 238 6.31 21.98 -0.20
N GLU A 239 6.13 22.36 1.06
CA GLU A 239 5.39 21.59 2.06
C GLU A 239 5.95 20.18 2.37
N VAL A 240 7.15 19.87 1.89
CA VAL A 240 7.87 18.62 2.17
C VAL A 240 9.05 18.92 3.08
N HIS A 241 9.13 18.22 4.21
CA HIS A 241 10.27 18.35 5.12
C HIS A 241 11.52 17.71 4.51
N PRO A 242 12.59 18.47 4.22
CA PRO A 242 13.77 17.87 3.60
C PRO A 242 14.56 17.03 4.60
N ILE A 243 15.00 15.87 4.15
CA ILE A 243 15.96 15.04 4.87
C ILE A 243 17.34 15.28 4.26
N ARG A 244 18.19 16.01 4.96
CA ARG A 244 19.55 16.40 4.52
C ARG A 244 20.63 15.68 5.29
N GLU A 245 20.41 15.46 6.57
CA GLU A 245 21.35 14.87 7.50
C GLU A 245 20.69 13.75 8.32
N SER A 246 21.48 12.94 9.00
CA SER A 246 20.97 11.85 9.83
C SER A 246 20.14 12.33 11.04
N VAL A 247 20.37 13.54 11.52
CA VAL A 247 19.56 14.13 12.58
C VAL A 247 18.09 14.32 12.16
N ASP A 248 17.84 14.51 10.87
CA ASP A 248 16.49 14.68 10.33
C ASP A 248 15.67 13.37 10.40
N PHE A 249 16.32 12.21 10.58
CA PHE A 249 15.64 10.91 10.71
C PHE A 249 14.73 10.84 11.92
N GLU A 250 15.11 11.51 13.01
CA GLU A 250 14.30 11.57 14.23
C GLU A 250 12.94 12.23 13.97
N TRP A 251 12.86 13.22 13.09
CA TRP A 251 11.59 13.85 12.75
C TRP A 251 10.64 12.87 12.05
N VAL A 252 11.18 11.96 11.23
CA VAL A 252 10.39 10.91 10.58
C VAL A 252 9.84 9.93 11.61
N VAL A 253 10.70 9.50 12.55
CA VAL A 253 10.33 8.60 13.64
C VAL A 253 9.25 9.23 14.54
N GLU A 254 9.47 10.49 14.95
CA GLU A 254 8.49 11.20 15.76
C GLU A 254 7.14 11.36 15.05
N ALA A 255 7.15 11.72 13.76
CA ALA A 255 5.93 11.86 12.97
C ALA A 255 5.15 10.53 12.88
N ALA A 256 5.87 9.42 12.68
CA ALA A 256 5.25 8.10 12.65
C ALA A 256 4.62 7.71 13.98
N ARG A 257 5.26 8.05 15.09
CA ARG A 257 4.75 7.75 16.44
C ARG A 257 3.58 8.62 16.87
N ARG A 258 3.57 9.91 16.51
CA ARG A 258 2.49 10.85 16.90
C ARG A 258 1.17 10.55 16.21
N THR A 259 1.21 9.96 15.02
CA THR A 259 0.02 9.66 14.22
C THR A 259 -0.50 8.23 14.46
N SER A 260 0.25 7.40 15.21
CA SER A 260 -0.22 6.09 15.63
C SER A 260 -1.39 6.28 16.60
N PRO A 261 -2.50 5.53 16.47
CA PRO A 261 -3.57 5.58 17.47
C PRO A 261 -2.95 5.23 18.83
N ALA A 262 -3.17 6.12 19.79
CA ALA A 262 -2.74 5.89 21.17
C ALA A 262 -3.39 4.59 21.69
N GLU A 263 -2.59 3.76 22.39
CA GLU A 263 -3.05 2.60 23.13
C GLU A 263 -4.16 2.94 24.13
#